data_7592d4b7d4d2dcecb0fa704e749cd2a7
#
_entry.id   7592d4b7d4d2dcecb0fa704e749cd2a7
#
_cell.length_a   1.000
_cell.length_b   1.000
_cell.length_c   1.000
_cell.angle_alpha   90.00
_cell.angle_beta   90.00
_cell.angle_gamma   90.00
#
_symmetry.space_group_name_H-M   'P 1'
#
loop_
_entity.id
_entity.type
_entity.pdbx_description
1 polymer ?
#
loop_
_entity_poly.entity_id
_entity_poly.type
_entity_poly.pdbx_seq_one_letter_code
_entity_poly.pdbx_strand_id
1 'polypeptide(L)'
;GKSHMQIKEIATNLSIPQNYLEQLLATLRKSGLVESIRGAGGGYRLSKEPDGIMCSDILEALEGTICQVENPLKNEALNLFWSESSSKIREVFGITLKELCAYDEKTAQNFVYYI
;
A
#
# COMPACT_ATOMS: atom_id res chain seq x y z
N GLY A 1 -10.54 -4.35 -10.39
CA GLY A 1 -10.25 -4.67 -11.53
C GLY A 1 -9.89 -6.04 -11.97
N LYS A 2 -10.44 -6.37 -13.10
CA LYS A 2 -10.17 -7.67 -13.69
C LYS A 2 -8.97 -7.68 -14.58
N SER A 3 -8.52 -6.51 -14.98
CA SER A 3 -7.33 -6.41 -15.79
C SER A 3 -6.11 -6.46 -14.88
N HIS A 4 -5.01 -6.81 -15.46
CA HIS A 4 -3.75 -6.88 -14.72
C HIS A 4 -2.70 -6.07 -15.47
N MET A 5 -1.61 -5.76 -14.79
CA MET A 5 -0.51 -5.03 -15.39
C MET A 5 0.79 -5.78 -15.15
N GLN A 6 1.66 -5.73 -16.14
CA GLN A 6 2.97 -6.34 -16.01
C GLN A 6 3.86 -5.48 -15.12
N ILE A 7 4.76 -6.11 -14.38
CA ILE A 7 5.68 -5.42 -13.50
C ILE A 7 6.44 -4.31 -14.22
N LYS A 8 6.92 -4.62 -15.41
CA LYS A 8 7.71 -3.66 -16.18
C LYS A 8 6.90 -2.40 -16.46
N GLU A 9 5.63 -2.59 -16.77
CA GLU A 9 4.73 -1.50 -17.08
C GLU A 9 4.48 -0.63 -15.84
N ILE A 10 4.23 -1.27 -14.71
CA ILE A 10 4.00 -0.55 -13.45
C ILE A 10 5.27 0.22 -13.06
N ALA A 11 6.41 -0.42 -13.15
CA ALA A 11 7.69 0.20 -12.79
C ALA A 11 7.96 1.44 -13.63
N THR A 12 7.68 1.35 -14.93
CA THR A 12 7.87 2.47 -15.84
C THR A 12 6.93 3.61 -15.49
N ASN A 13 5.66 3.30 -15.30
CA ASN A 13 4.66 4.33 -15.00
C ASN A 13 4.93 5.06 -13.71
N LEU A 14 5.47 4.37 -12.71
CA LEU A 14 5.72 4.95 -11.40
C LEU A 14 7.16 5.44 -11.22
N SER A 15 8.01 5.21 -12.21
CA SER A 15 9.43 5.56 -12.12
C SER A 15 10.10 4.90 -10.91
N ILE A 16 9.81 3.64 -10.70
CA ILE A 16 10.36 2.85 -9.60
C ILE A 16 11.24 1.75 -10.17
N PRO A 17 12.40 1.47 -9.56
CA PRO A 17 13.22 0.35 -10.02
C PRO A 17 12.43 -0.94 -9.98
N GLN A 18 12.53 -1.74 -11.04
CA GLN A 18 11.72 -2.95 -11.17
C GLN A 18 11.95 -3.95 -10.05
N ASN A 19 13.21 -4.17 -9.66
CA ASN A 19 13.49 -5.13 -8.61
C ASN A 19 12.96 -4.71 -7.25
N TYR A 20 12.92 -3.41 -6.98
CA TYR A 20 12.32 -2.90 -5.75
C TYR A 20 10.80 -3.13 -5.78
N LEU A 21 10.18 -2.83 -6.93
CA LEU A 21 8.75 -3.05 -7.10
C LEU A 21 8.39 -4.53 -6.94
N GLU A 22 9.23 -5.42 -7.43
CA GLU A 22 9.00 -6.85 -7.28
C GLU A 22 8.93 -7.27 -5.81
N GLN A 23 9.78 -6.66 -4.98
CA GLN A 23 9.76 -6.94 -3.55
C GLN A 23 8.48 -6.43 -2.90
N LEU A 24 8.05 -5.24 -3.27
CA LEU A 24 6.82 -4.66 -2.73
C LEU A 24 5.62 -5.51 -3.13
N LEU A 25 5.54 -5.90 -4.39
CA LEU A 25 4.42 -6.70 -4.88
C LEU A 25 4.41 -8.09 -4.25
N ALA A 26 5.58 -8.67 -4.03
CA ALA A 26 5.66 -9.96 -3.36
C ALA A 26 5.11 -9.87 -1.93
N THR A 27 5.43 -8.80 -1.23
CA THR A 27 4.93 -8.56 0.11
C THR A 27 3.41 -8.37 0.12
N LEU A 28 2.90 -7.59 -0.82
CA LEU A 28 1.46 -7.38 -0.95
C LEU A 28 0.73 -8.65 -1.32
N ARG A 29 1.35 -9.49 -2.12
CA ARG A 29 0.77 -10.78 -2.49
C ARG A 29 0.66 -11.71 -1.29
N LYS A 30 1.69 -11.73 -0.45
CA LYS A 30 1.68 -12.54 0.77
C LYS A 30 0.56 -12.10 1.71
N SER A 31 0.24 -10.82 1.70
CA SER A 31 -0.84 -10.28 2.53
C SER A 31 -2.21 -10.44 1.90
N GLY A 32 -2.27 -10.97 0.69
CA GLY A 32 -3.55 -11.20 0.02
C GLY A 32 -4.16 -9.98 -0.62
N LEU A 33 -3.39 -8.90 -0.78
CA LEU A 33 -3.90 -7.65 -1.36
C LEU A 33 -3.78 -7.62 -2.88
N VAL A 34 -2.83 -8.37 -3.43
CA VAL A 34 -2.68 -8.50 -4.87
C VAL A 34 -2.51 -9.96 -5.25
N GLU A 35 -2.79 -10.27 -6.50
CA GLU A 35 -2.63 -11.61 -7.05
C GLU A 35 -1.69 -11.53 -8.23
N SER A 36 -0.93 -12.58 -8.45
CA SER A 36 -0.06 -12.65 -9.62
C SER A 36 -0.74 -13.49 -10.70
N ILE A 37 -0.58 -13.06 -11.94
CA ILE A 37 -1.10 -13.78 -13.11
C ILE A 37 0.09 -14.34 -13.83
N ARG A 38 0.10 -15.66 -14.03
CA ARG A 38 1.20 -16.35 -14.69
C ARG A 38 1.06 -16.31 -16.20
N GLY A 39 2.17 -16.58 -16.86
CA GLY A 39 2.21 -16.78 -18.29
C GLY A 39 2.62 -15.57 -19.07
N ALA A 40 2.62 -15.72 -20.38
CA ALA A 40 2.93 -14.63 -21.29
C ALA A 40 1.86 -13.55 -21.11
N GLY A 41 2.29 -12.33 -20.95
CA GLY A 41 1.34 -11.24 -20.70
C GLY A 41 0.83 -11.20 -19.27
N GLY A 42 1.38 -12.01 -18.39
CA GLY A 42 0.98 -11.99 -16.99
C GLY A 42 1.43 -10.75 -16.26
N GLY A 43 1.16 -10.68 -14.99
CA GLY A 43 1.50 -9.53 -14.17
C GLY A 43 0.79 -9.60 -12.84
N TYR A 44 0.35 -8.44 -12.35
CA TYR A 44 -0.31 -8.35 -11.06
C TYR A 44 -1.65 -7.62 -11.18
N ARG A 45 -2.54 -7.95 -10.29
CA ARG A 45 -3.81 -7.24 -10.19
C ARG A 45 -4.25 -7.22 -8.72
N LEU A 46 -5.19 -6.36 -8.39
CA LEU A 46 -5.73 -6.32 -7.05
C LEU A 46 -6.56 -7.58 -6.80
N SER A 47 -6.51 -8.11 -5.58
CA SER A 47 -7.29 -9.29 -5.22
C SER A 47 -8.76 -8.96 -4.97
N LYS A 48 -9.06 -7.69 -4.72
CA LYS A 48 -10.42 -7.21 -4.46
C LYS A 48 -10.61 -5.89 -5.17
N GLU A 49 -11.84 -5.45 -5.26
CA GLU A 49 -12.12 -4.12 -5.80
C GLU A 49 -11.52 -3.05 -4.87
N PRO A 50 -11.15 -1.89 -5.41
CA PRO A 50 -10.53 -0.84 -4.60
C PRO A 50 -11.33 -0.38 -3.39
N ASP A 51 -12.65 -0.50 -3.43
CA ASP A 51 -13.47 -0.13 -2.28
C ASP A 51 -13.46 -1.21 -1.19
N GLY A 52 -12.86 -2.35 -1.47
CA GLY A 52 -12.72 -3.43 -0.50
C GLY A 52 -11.32 -3.53 0.10
N ILE A 53 -10.43 -2.60 -0.24
CA ILE A 53 -9.06 -2.60 0.27
C ILE A 53 -8.84 -1.33 1.06
N MET A 54 -8.43 -1.47 2.31
CA MET A 54 -8.14 -0.32 3.16
C MET A 54 -6.68 0.08 3.04
N CYS A 55 -6.43 1.37 3.03
CA CYS A 55 -5.06 1.87 2.98
C CYS A 55 -4.26 1.43 4.21
N SER A 56 -4.92 1.28 5.35
CA SER A 56 -4.26 0.76 6.55
C SER A 56 -3.76 -0.66 6.36
N ASP A 57 -4.47 -1.47 5.56
CA ASP A 57 -4.02 -2.84 5.28
C ASP A 57 -2.75 -2.84 4.43
N ILE A 58 -2.69 -1.93 3.46
CA ILE A 58 -1.51 -1.78 2.61
C ILE A 58 -0.32 -1.33 3.44
N LEU A 59 -0.55 -0.35 4.29
CA LEU A 59 0.51 0.18 5.15
C LEU A 59 1.06 -0.90 6.07
N GLU A 60 0.20 -1.68 6.69
CA GLU A 60 0.62 -2.77 7.55
C GLU A 60 1.38 -3.86 6.78
N ALA A 61 0.93 -4.15 5.57
CA ALA A 61 1.59 -5.15 4.75
C ALA A 61 3.01 -4.74 4.38
N LEU A 62 3.20 -3.47 4.03
CA LEU A 62 4.51 -2.98 3.57
C LEU A 62 5.47 -2.69 4.71
N GLU A 63 4.95 -2.17 5.81
CA GLU A 63 5.80 -1.76 6.92
C GLU A 63 5.82 -2.78 8.06
N GLY A 64 5.14 -3.88 7.87
CA GLY A 64 4.95 -4.82 8.94
C GLY A 64 3.95 -4.22 9.90
N THR A 65 3.97 -4.66 11.13
CA THR A 65 3.01 -4.14 12.06
C THR A 65 3.52 -2.84 12.61
N ILE A 66 3.23 -1.76 11.91
CA ILE A 66 3.68 -0.44 12.28
C ILE A 66 3.41 -0.12 13.71
N CYS A 67 2.43 -0.72 14.23
CA CYS A 67 1.97 -0.36 15.54
C CYS A 67 2.31 -1.38 16.59
N GLN A 68 3.09 -2.39 16.24
CA GLN A 68 3.48 -3.37 17.21
C GLN A 68 4.95 -3.32 17.43
N VAL A 69 5.32 -3.23 18.67
CA VAL A 69 6.70 -3.34 19.06
C VAL A 69 6.85 -4.77 19.54
N GLU A 70 7.63 -5.58 18.81
CA GLU A 70 7.82 -6.97 19.18
C GLU A 70 8.42 -7.09 20.56
N ASN A 71 9.31 -6.20 20.89
CA ASN A 71 9.93 -6.18 22.21
C ASN A 71 9.54 -4.86 22.85
N PRO A 72 8.56 -4.88 23.73
CA PRO A 72 8.12 -3.65 24.37
C PRO A 72 9.29 -2.92 25.02
N LEU A 73 9.30 -1.61 24.87
CA LEU A 73 10.31 -0.81 25.50
C LEU A 73 10.14 -0.91 27.00
N LYS A 74 11.24 -0.76 27.73
CA LYS A 74 11.18 -0.84 29.18
C LYS A 74 10.60 0.43 29.81
N ASN A 75 10.27 1.39 29.02
CA ASN A 75 9.73 2.65 29.48
C ASN A 75 8.23 2.72 29.18
N GLU A 76 7.42 2.76 30.22
CA GLU A 76 5.98 2.77 30.08
C GLU A 76 5.48 4.01 29.35
N ALA A 77 6.12 5.16 29.57
CA ALA A 77 5.70 6.38 28.89
C ALA A 77 5.92 6.30 27.40
N LEU A 78 7.04 5.74 26.97
CA LEU A 78 7.32 5.58 25.56
C LEU A 78 6.40 4.54 24.92
N ASN A 79 6.07 3.48 25.63
CA ASN A 79 5.15 2.48 25.12
C ASN A 79 3.76 3.08 24.94
N LEU A 80 3.33 3.89 25.89
CA LEU A 80 2.03 4.54 25.79
C LEU A 80 2.00 5.51 24.60
N PHE A 81 3.05 6.32 24.48
CA PHE A 81 3.16 7.27 23.38
C PHE A 81 3.12 6.54 22.03
N TRP A 82 3.88 5.45 21.93
CA TRP A 82 3.94 4.65 20.71
C TRP A 82 2.56 4.07 20.36
N SER A 83 1.91 3.52 21.38
CA SER A 83 0.59 2.92 21.19
C SER A 83 -0.43 3.95 20.71
N GLU A 84 -0.45 5.12 21.33
CA GLU A 84 -1.39 6.18 20.95
C GLU A 84 -1.08 6.74 19.57
N SER A 85 0.21 6.92 19.28
CA SER A 85 0.64 7.42 17.97
C SER A 85 0.28 6.44 16.87
N SER A 86 0.50 5.16 17.10
CA SER A 86 0.20 4.11 16.15
C SER A 86 -1.29 4.05 15.86
N SER A 87 -2.10 4.21 16.89
CA SER A 87 -3.54 4.21 16.76
C SER A 87 -4.02 5.36 15.87
N LYS A 88 -3.41 6.52 16.03
CA LYS A 88 -3.75 7.69 15.22
C LYS A 88 -3.33 7.53 13.77
N ILE A 89 -2.16 6.94 13.54
CA ILE A 89 -1.70 6.66 12.18
C ILE A 89 -2.67 5.71 11.50
N ARG A 90 -3.08 4.67 12.19
CA ARG A 90 -4.01 3.69 11.65
C ARG A 90 -5.36 4.35 11.33
N GLU A 91 -5.78 5.27 12.16
CA GLU A 91 -7.02 5.99 11.96
C GLU A 91 -6.96 6.88 10.72
N VAL A 92 -5.86 7.57 10.53
CA VAL A 92 -5.66 8.43 9.35
C VAL A 92 -5.67 7.60 8.07
N PHE A 93 -5.12 6.39 8.11
CA PHE A 93 -5.09 5.50 6.94
C PHE A 93 -6.36 4.66 6.81
N GLY A 94 -7.39 4.96 7.58
CA GLY A 94 -8.65 4.24 7.55
C GLY A 94 -9.56 4.68 6.41
N ILE A 95 -9.00 4.75 5.21
CA ILE A 95 -9.75 5.04 3.99
C ILE A 95 -9.53 3.91 3.01
N THR A 96 -10.44 3.77 2.05
CA THR A 96 -10.30 2.72 1.05
C THR A 96 -9.33 3.15 -0.05
N LEU A 97 -8.83 2.18 -0.78
CA LEU A 97 -7.98 2.47 -1.93
C LEU A 97 -8.76 3.29 -2.97
N LYS A 98 -10.05 3.05 -3.11
CA LYS A 98 -10.89 3.82 -4.00
C LYS A 98 -10.91 5.30 -3.60
N GLU A 99 -11.04 5.57 -2.31
CA GLU A 99 -11.03 6.93 -1.79
C GLU A 99 -9.67 7.59 -2.00
N LEU A 100 -8.60 6.82 -1.86
CA LEU A 100 -7.26 7.34 -2.11
C LEU A 100 -7.10 7.69 -3.59
N CYS A 101 -7.62 6.87 -4.49
CA CYS A 101 -7.55 7.15 -5.92
C CYS A 101 -8.29 8.42 -6.30
N ALA A 102 -9.29 8.82 -5.52
CA ALA A 102 -10.00 10.07 -5.77
C ALA A 102 -9.10 11.30 -5.58
N TYR A 103 -8.03 11.16 -4.81
CA TYR A 103 -7.06 12.26 -4.66
C TYR A 103 -6.35 12.54 -5.98
N ASP A 104 -6.18 11.52 -6.80
CA ASP A 104 -5.52 11.69 -8.08
C ASP A 104 -6.31 12.63 -8.98
N GLU A 105 -7.62 12.46 -9.03
CA GLU A 105 -8.48 13.37 -9.80
C GLU A 105 -8.44 14.77 -9.23
N LYS A 106 -8.45 14.87 -7.89
CA LYS A 106 -8.45 16.14 -7.22
C LYS A 106 -7.19 16.93 -7.52
N THR A 107 -6.03 16.26 -7.52
CA THR A 107 -4.77 16.93 -7.80
C THR A 107 -4.59 17.20 -9.29
N ALA A 108 -5.06 16.33 -10.14
CA ALA A 108 -4.97 16.50 -11.59
C ALA A 108 -5.67 17.76 -12.07
N GLN A 109 -6.69 18.17 -11.36
CA GLN A 109 -7.42 19.39 -11.72
C GLN A 109 -6.65 20.64 -11.33
N ASN A 110 -5.78 20.55 -10.35
CA ASN A 110 -5.06 21.69 -9.83
C ASN A 110 -3.63 21.75 -10.29
N PHE A 111 -3.07 20.70 -10.75
CA PHE A 111 -1.76 20.64 -11.07
C PHE A 111 -1.37 19.93 -12.03
N VAL A 112 -0.74 20.01 -12.43
CA VAL A 112 -0.38 19.58 -13.27
C VAL A 112 0.81 19.08 -13.08
N TYR A 113 0.99 18.71 -12.74
CA TYR A 113 1.83 18.19 -12.52
C TYR A 113 2.90 18.09 -12.98
N TYR A 114 3.06 18.51 -13.15
CA TYR A 114 3.85 18.76 -13.19
C TYR A 114 4.69 18.12 -12.68
N ILE A 115 4.55 17.81 -12.62
CA ILE A 115 5.39 17.27 -12.17
C ILE A 115 5.98 16.43 -12.68
#